data_0dad1d8728134041af01a12ae4b87be7
#
_entry.id   0dad1d8728134041af01a12ae4b87be7
#
_cell.length_a   1.000
_cell.length_b   1.000
_cell.length_c   1.000
_cell.angle_alpha   90.00
_cell.angle_beta   90.00
_cell.angle_gamma   90.00
#
_symmetry.space_group_name_H-M   'P 1'
#
loop_
_entity.id
_entity.type
_entity.pdbx_description
1 polymer ?
#
loop_
_entity_poly.entity_id
_entity_poly.type
_entity_poly.pdbx_seq_one_letter_code
_entity_poly.pdbx_strand_id
1 'polypeptide(L)'
;MLTSRFFYGKKGVPMTIFIAAFLFVVLAEMGDKTQLLAMAFATRYPAKTVLAGVLAATLLNHLLAVVLGSFLTDFIPMSTIQIAASLSFIFFGLWTLRGDELEGEDKKYKFSPFWTVAVAFFFAEMGDKTQLATVALAAKYQSILPIWMGTTAGMMVADAFGIIVGVVLGKRIPERFVKWFAAVIFILFGFIGLYDSLPARFLTLPAMAGALLAVAALIWLIVRWGDRREAAPPQDADG
;
A
#
# COMPACT_ATOMS: atom_id res chain seq x y z
N MET A 1 24.48 -15.52 14.71
CA MET A 1 24.21 -15.52 13.26
C MET A 1 22.96 -14.72 12.85
N LEU A 2 22.08 -14.34 13.78
CA LEU A 2 20.89 -13.48 13.55
C LEU A 2 21.22 -11.98 13.41
N THR A 3 22.28 -11.51 14.04
CA THR A 3 22.59 -10.06 14.09
C THR A 3 23.13 -9.47 12.79
N SER A 4 23.75 -10.25 11.91
CA SER A 4 24.27 -9.76 10.63
C SER A 4 23.19 -9.60 9.54
N ARG A 5 22.07 -10.32 9.65
CA ARG A 5 20.92 -10.17 8.72
C ARG A 5 20.11 -8.89 8.97
N PHE A 6 20.13 -8.36 10.19
CA PHE A 6 19.40 -7.15 10.54
C PHE A 6 19.97 -5.89 9.86
N PHE A 7 21.26 -5.87 9.53
CA PHE A 7 21.96 -4.66 9.10
C PHE A 7 22.48 -4.68 7.65
N TYR A 8 22.63 -5.84 7.01
CA TYR A 8 23.24 -5.94 5.67
C TYR A 8 22.59 -7.01 4.79
N GLY A 9 21.52 -6.64 4.10
CA GLY A 9 21.03 -7.39 2.93
C GLY A 9 21.91 -7.09 1.70
N LYS A 10 22.09 -8.09 0.83
CA LYS A 10 22.92 -8.00 -0.37
C LYS A 10 22.61 -6.76 -1.22
N LYS A 11 23.55 -5.82 -1.27
CA LYS A 11 23.80 -4.83 -2.33
C LYS A 11 22.63 -3.99 -2.86
N GLY A 12 21.94 -3.28 -1.99
CA GLY A 12 21.36 -1.97 -2.30
C GLY A 12 21.89 -1.00 -1.26
N VAL A 13 22.30 0.18 -1.65
CA VAL A 13 22.62 1.22 -0.65
C VAL A 13 21.40 1.34 0.24
N PRO A 14 21.48 1.22 1.58
CA PRO A 14 20.31 1.25 2.48
C PRO A 14 19.37 2.44 2.22
N MET A 15 19.93 3.56 1.78
CA MET A 15 19.20 4.77 1.39
C MET A 15 18.34 4.56 0.14
N THR A 16 18.80 3.83 -0.87
CA THR A 16 18.01 3.56 -2.09
C THR A 16 16.79 2.70 -1.77
N ILE A 17 16.96 1.68 -0.89
CA ILE A 17 15.86 0.83 -0.45
C ILE A 17 14.87 1.62 0.39
N PHE A 18 15.35 2.48 1.29
CA PHE A 18 14.50 3.38 2.08
C PHE A 18 13.68 4.29 1.17
N ILE A 19 14.33 4.99 0.21
CA ILE A 19 13.63 5.90 -0.70
C ILE A 19 12.62 5.15 -1.57
N ALA A 20 12.97 3.98 -2.09
CA ALA A 20 12.04 3.17 -2.87
C ALA A 20 10.82 2.75 -2.05
N ALA A 21 11.01 2.24 -0.82
CA ALA A 21 9.94 1.86 0.08
C ALA A 21 9.08 3.06 0.50
N PHE A 22 9.71 4.19 0.78
CA PHE A 22 9.04 5.45 1.12
C PHE A 22 8.13 5.94 -0.02
N LEU A 23 8.70 6.12 -1.21
CA LEU A 23 7.93 6.62 -2.37
C LEU A 23 6.81 5.65 -2.74
N PHE A 24 7.10 4.35 -2.67
CA PHE A 24 6.11 3.32 -2.95
C PHE A 24 4.88 3.46 -2.04
N VAL A 25 5.09 3.57 -0.72
CA VAL A 25 3.99 3.68 0.25
C VAL A 25 3.29 5.03 0.13
N VAL A 26 4.01 6.15 -0.05
CA VAL A 26 3.37 7.45 -0.30
C VAL A 26 2.39 7.35 -1.46
N LEU A 27 2.78 6.74 -2.56
CA LEU A 27 1.92 6.60 -3.75
C LEU A 27 0.77 5.63 -3.52
N ALA A 28 0.99 4.54 -2.76
CA ALA A 28 -0.04 3.57 -2.44
C ALA A 28 -1.15 4.15 -1.57
N GLU A 29 -0.76 5.00 -0.62
CA GLU A 29 -1.65 5.58 0.38
C GLU A 29 -2.39 6.83 -0.10
N MET A 30 -1.90 7.49 -1.14
CA MET A 30 -2.57 8.69 -1.65
C MET A 30 -3.98 8.36 -2.16
N GLY A 31 -4.99 8.95 -1.51
CA GLY A 31 -6.40 8.72 -1.82
C GLY A 31 -6.96 7.37 -1.32
N ASP A 32 -6.25 6.72 -0.40
CA ASP A 32 -6.71 5.47 0.20
C ASP A 32 -7.65 5.68 1.40
N LYS A 33 -8.30 4.60 1.84
CA LYS A 33 -9.26 4.63 2.97
C LYS A 33 -8.62 5.13 4.26
N THR A 34 -7.37 4.79 4.53
CA THR A 34 -6.65 5.18 5.74
C THR A 34 -6.31 6.67 5.76
N GLN A 35 -6.02 7.27 4.62
CA GLN A 35 -5.93 8.71 4.51
C GLN A 35 -7.28 9.39 4.83
N LEU A 36 -8.40 8.84 4.36
CA LEU A 36 -9.74 9.32 4.70
C LEU A 36 -10.04 9.12 6.19
N LEU A 37 -9.62 8.01 6.76
CA LEU A 37 -9.76 7.71 8.19
C LEU A 37 -8.95 8.70 9.05
N ALA A 38 -7.71 9.02 8.66
CA ALA A 38 -6.89 10.04 9.31
C ALA A 38 -7.59 11.41 9.31
N MET A 39 -8.16 11.79 8.17
CA MET A 39 -8.95 13.02 8.03
C MET A 39 -10.18 13.00 8.94
N ALA A 40 -10.95 11.91 8.96
CA ALA A 40 -12.14 11.75 9.80
C ALA A 40 -11.81 11.87 11.29
N PHE A 41 -10.71 11.25 11.75
CA PHE A 41 -10.26 11.41 13.14
C PHE A 41 -9.74 12.82 13.44
N ALA A 42 -9.08 13.48 12.49
CA ALA A 42 -8.56 14.85 12.70
C ALA A 42 -9.66 15.90 12.78
N THR A 43 -10.91 15.61 12.34
CA THR A 43 -12.07 16.46 12.62
C THR A 43 -12.58 16.34 14.06
N ARG A 44 -12.21 15.25 14.77
CA ARG A 44 -12.71 14.91 16.13
C ARG A 44 -11.64 15.07 17.20
N TYR A 45 -10.38 14.88 16.85
CA TYR A 45 -9.24 14.87 17.78
C TYR A 45 -8.12 15.78 17.29
N PRO A 46 -7.24 16.28 18.17
CA PRO A 46 -6.09 17.06 17.74
C PRO A 46 -5.20 16.29 16.76
N ALA A 47 -4.82 16.91 15.65
CA ALA A 47 -4.03 16.28 14.58
C ALA A 47 -2.75 15.59 15.09
N LYS A 48 -2.08 16.18 16.11
CA LYS A 48 -0.90 15.57 16.74
C LYS A 48 -1.22 14.22 17.40
N THR A 49 -2.38 14.12 18.06
CA THR A 49 -2.83 12.86 18.69
C THR A 49 -3.19 11.82 17.63
N VAL A 50 -3.83 12.24 16.55
CA VAL A 50 -4.15 11.38 15.41
C VAL A 50 -2.85 10.84 14.81
N LEU A 51 -1.92 11.71 14.43
CA LEU A 51 -0.63 11.29 13.86
C LEU A 51 0.18 10.39 14.79
N ALA A 52 0.13 10.62 16.11
CA ALA A 52 0.79 9.73 17.06
C ALA A 52 0.16 8.34 17.11
N GLY A 53 -1.18 8.24 17.05
CA GLY A 53 -1.90 6.96 16.98
C GLY A 53 -1.61 6.22 15.67
N VAL A 54 -1.66 6.92 14.54
CA VAL A 54 -1.27 6.41 13.22
C VAL A 54 0.15 5.87 13.26
N LEU A 55 1.12 6.66 13.77
CA LEU A 55 2.52 6.22 13.87
C LEU A 55 2.67 4.93 14.68
N ALA A 56 2.01 4.83 15.82
CA ALA A 56 2.08 3.63 16.65
C ALA A 56 1.52 2.39 15.94
N ALA A 57 0.37 2.52 15.27
CA ALA A 57 -0.24 1.45 14.48
C ALA A 57 0.65 1.03 13.31
N THR A 58 1.13 2.00 12.54
CA THR A 58 1.97 1.76 11.36
C THR A 58 3.32 1.14 11.72
N LEU A 59 3.97 1.62 12.78
CA LEU A 59 5.22 1.01 13.26
C LEU A 59 5.04 -0.49 13.53
N LEU A 60 3.95 -0.87 14.19
CA LEU A 60 3.68 -2.26 14.51
C LEU A 60 3.30 -3.06 13.25
N ASN A 61 2.37 -2.58 12.44
CA ASN A 61 1.93 -3.27 11.23
C ASN A 61 3.06 -3.49 10.22
N HIS A 62 3.85 -2.45 9.96
CA HIS A 62 4.96 -2.55 9.02
C HIS A 62 6.11 -3.39 9.58
N LEU A 63 6.35 -3.38 10.90
CA LEU A 63 7.32 -4.29 11.51
C LEU A 63 6.89 -5.75 11.32
N LEU A 64 5.63 -6.08 11.60
CA LEU A 64 5.09 -7.43 11.38
C LEU A 64 5.23 -7.84 9.90
N ALA A 65 4.89 -6.94 8.97
CA ALA A 65 5.01 -7.18 7.55
C ALA A 65 6.46 -7.44 7.11
N VAL A 66 7.40 -6.62 7.58
CA VAL A 66 8.82 -6.76 7.22
C VAL A 66 9.43 -8.03 7.82
N VAL A 67 9.09 -8.36 9.06
CA VAL A 67 9.53 -9.62 9.69
C VAL A 67 8.98 -10.82 8.93
N LEU A 68 7.68 -10.82 8.61
CA LEU A 68 7.05 -11.89 7.82
C LEU A 68 7.71 -12.02 6.45
N GLY A 69 7.90 -10.92 5.73
CA GLY A 69 8.54 -10.91 4.41
C GLY A 69 9.97 -11.44 4.45
N SER A 70 10.75 -11.06 5.46
CA SER A 70 12.12 -11.58 5.60
C SER A 70 12.16 -13.06 5.96
N PHE A 71 11.19 -13.54 6.76
CA PHE A 71 11.08 -14.95 7.16
C PHE A 71 10.72 -15.85 5.98
N LEU A 72 9.88 -15.38 5.05
CA LEU A 72 9.52 -16.15 3.85
C LEU A 72 10.74 -16.57 3.02
N THR A 73 11.82 -15.79 3.05
CA THR A 73 13.04 -16.09 2.28
C THR A 73 13.83 -17.30 2.78
N ASP A 74 13.55 -17.79 3.98
CA ASP A 74 14.18 -18.98 4.53
C ASP A 74 13.52 -20.28 3.99
N PHE A 75 12.29 -20.20 3.49
CA PHE A 75 11.50 -21.34 3.03
C PHE A 75 11.25 -21.36 1.52
N ILE A 76 11.29 -20.21 0.88
CA ILE A 76 10.90 -20.03 -0.53
C ILE A 76 12.09 -19.55 -1.34
N PRO A 77 12.40 -20.17 -2.50
CA PRO A 77 13.46 -19.72 -3.39
C PRO A 77 13.29 -18.25 -3.79
N MET A 78 14.39 -17.50 -3.83
CA MET A 78 14.39 -16.07 -4.13
C MET A 78 13.71 -15.74 -5.48
N SER A 79 13.92 -16.57 -6.51
CA SER A 79 13.27 -16.40 -7.82
C SER A 79 11.75 -16.44 -7.73
N THR A 80 11.21 -17.38 -6.93
CA THR A 80 9.76 -17.49 -6.70
C THR A 80 9.23 -16.25 -5.96
N ILE A 81 9.96 -15.79 -4.94
CA ILE A 81 9.60 -14.58 -4.19
C ILE A 81 9.57 -13.35 -5.11
N GLN A 82 10.59 -13.19 -5.97
CA GLN A 82 10.67 -12.05 -6.88
C GLN A 82 9.53 -12.05 -7.89
N ILE A 83 9.17 -13.20 -8.44
CA ILE A 83 8.02 -13.34 -9.35
C ILE A 83 6.72 -13.04 -8.60
N ALA A 84 6.52 -13.62 -7.41
CA ALA A 84 5.32 -13.40 -6.61
C ALA A 84 5.18 -11.91 -6.20
N ALA A 85 6.27 -11.27 -5.77
CA ALA A 85 6.29 -9.84 -5.46
C ALA A 85 5.93 -8.98 -6.70
N SER A 86 6.46 -9.32 -7.86
CA SER A 86 6.20 -8.60 -9.10
C SER A 86 4.73 -8.72 -9.55
N LEU A 87 4.16 -9.93 -9.43
CA LEU A 87 2.73 -10.16 -9.68
C LEU A 87 1.85 -9.44 -8.66
N SER A 88 2.25 -9.41 -7.38
CA SER A 88 1.51 -8.67 -6.35
C SER A 88 1.49 -7.17 -6.64
N PHE A 89 2.55 -6.58 -7.19
CA PHE A 89 2.55 -5.19 -7.60
C PHE A 89 1.56 -4.90 -8.74
N ILE A 90 1.46 -5.77 -9.73
CA ILE A 90 0.42 -5.64 -10.77
C ILE A 90 -0.97 -5.74 -10.14
N PHE A 91 -1.17 -6.70 -9.23
CA PHE A 91 -2.43 -6.87 -8.50
C PHE A 91 -2.79 -5.63 -7.69
N PHE A 92 -1.84 -5.05 -6.93
CA PHE A 92 -2.06 -3.83 -6.14
C PHE A 92 -2.36 -2.62 -7.03
N GLY A 93 -1.72 -2.52 -8.20
CA GLY A 93 -2.05 -1.50 -9.18
C GLY A 93 -3.51 -1.60 -9.65
N LEU A 94 -3.98 -2.81 -9.95
CA LEU A 94 -5.38 -3.06 -10.33
C LEU A 94 -6.34 -2.81 -9.15
N TRP A 95 -5.96 -3.23 -7.95
CA TRP A 95 -6.76 -3.00 -6.73
C TRP A 95 -6.92 -1.50 -6.44
N THR A 96 -5.84 -0.72 -6.55
CA THR A 96 -5.88 0.72 -6.33
C THR A 96 -6.90 1.44 -7.24
N LEU A 97 -7.12 0.95 -8.46
CA LEU A 97 -8.14 1.50 -9.36
C LEU A 97 -9.58 1.25 -8.89
N ARG A 98 -9.81 0.16 -8.14
CA ARG A 98 -11.14 -0.14 -7.61
C ARG A 98 -11.60 0.89 -6.58
N GLY A 99 -10.65 1.50 -5.86
CA GLY A 99 -10.92 2.38 -4.73
C GLY A 99 -11.32 1.61 -3.46
N ASP A 100 -11.18 2.28 -2.35
CA ASP A 100 -11.52 1.78 -1.02
C ASP A 100 -12.47 2.77 -0.34
N GLU A 101 -13.45 2.27 0.41
CA GLU A 101 -14.42 3.05 1.17
C GLU A 101 -14.28 2.77 2.67
N LEU A 102 -14.65 3.74 3.51
CA LEU A 102 -14.68 3.55 4.96
C LEU A 102 -15.91 2.71 5.35
N GLU A 103 -15.67 1.54 5.93
CA GLU A 103 -16.73 0.63 6.39
C GLU A 103 -16.89 0.65 7.92
N GLY A 104 -16.89 1.84 8.52
CA GLY A 104 -17.15 2.03 9.94
C GLY A 104 -15.92 1.92 10.84
N GLU A 105 -14.71 2.00 10.29
CA GLU A 105 -13.45 2.06 11.03
C GLU A 105 -13.37 3.33 11.90
N ASP A 106 -14.16 4.36 11.57
CA ASP A 106 -14.24 5.63 12.29
C ASP A 106 -15.16 5.62 13.53
N LYS A 107 -15.65 4.43 13.94
CA LYS A 107 -16.56 4.30 15.10
C LYS A 107 -15.92 4.85 16.38
N LYS A 108 -16.78 5.36 17.27
CA LYS A 108 -16.35 5.83 18.60
C LYS A 108 -16.02 4.63 19.49
N TYR A 109 -14.77 4.50 19.87
CA TYR A 109 -14.33 3.53 20.89
C TYR A 109 -14.32 4.18 22.28
N LYS A 110 -14.46 3.35 23.32
CA LYS A 110 -14.42 3.81 24.75
C LYS A 110 -12.98 4.07 25.24
N PHE A 111 -12.02 4.20 24.33
CA PHE A 111 -10.61 4.45 24.65
C PHE A 111 -10.25 5.94 24.59
N SER A 112 -9.06 6.29 25.09
CA SER A 112 -8.54 7.64 24.86
C SER A 112 -8.33 7.89 23.36
N PRO A 113 -8.32 9.16 22.90
CA PRO A 113 -8.16 9.48 21.47
C PRO A 113 -6.97 8.81 20.81
N PHE A 114 -5.83 8.73 21.47
CA PHE A 114 -4.63 8.04 20.96
C PHE A 114 -4.89 6.55 20.68
N TRP A 115 -5.42 5.82 21.68
CA TRP A 115 -5.69 4.39 21.53
C TRP A 115 -6.83 4.10 20.57
N THR A 116 -7.83 4.99 20.50
CA THR A 116 -8.91 4.88 19.50
C THR A 116 -8.34 4.90 18.09
N VAL A 117 -7.47 5.88 17.79
CA VAL A 117 -6.83 5.99 16.49
C VAL A 117 -5.88 4.81 16.24
N ALA A 118 -5.01 4.49 17.21
CA ALA A 118 -4.02 3.43 17.03
C ALA A 118 -4.67 2.07 16.76
N VAL A 119 -5.72 1.72 17.49
CA VAL A 119 -6.45 0.46 17.30
C VAL A 119 -7.20 0.44 15.97
N ALA A 120 -7.91 1.53 15.64
CA ALA A 120 -8.64 1.62 14.38
C ALA A 120 -7.70 1.51 13.18
N PHE A 121 -6.59 2.22 13.16
CA PHE A 121 -5.59 2.14 12.11
C PHE A 121 -4.91 0.78 12.04
N PHE A 122 -4.59 0.17 13.18
CA PHE A 122 -3.99 -1.15 13.20
C PHE A 122 -4.86 -2.18 12.47
N PHE A 123 -6.16 -2.19 12.75
CA PHE A 123 -7.08 -3.10 12.09
C PHE A 123 -7.43 -2.70 10.65
N ALA A 124 -7.51 -1.41 10.35
CA ALA A 124 -7.76 -0.92 8.99
C ALA A 124 -6.64 -1.28 8.02
N GLU A 125 -5.38 -1.28 8.51
CA GLU A 125 -4.19 -1.64 7.74
C GLU A 125 -3.91 -3.14 7.70
N MET A 126 -4.51 -3.92 8.61
CA MET A 126 -4.24 -5.36 8.68
C MET A 126 -4.75 -6.08 7.44
N GLY A 127 -3.83 -6.65 6.66
CA GLY A 127 -4.14 -7.33 5.39
C GLY A 127 -4.39 -6.40 4.21
N ASP A 128 -4.21 -5.09 4.38
CA ASP A 128 -4.35 -4.13 3.28
C ASP A 128 -3.21 -4.21 2.26
N LYS A 129 -3.41 -3.59 1.10
CA LYS A 129 -2.46 -3.57 -0.02
C LYS A 129 -1.08 -3.08 0.39
N THR A 130 -0.99 -2.08 1.25
CA THR A 130 0.29 -1.51 1.72
C THR A 130 1.03 -2.45 2.65
N GLN A 131 0.33 -3.15 3.55
CA GLN A 131 0.95 -4.20 4.38
C GLN A 131 1.47 -5.34 3.51
N LEU A 132 0.66 -5.86 2.56
CA LEU A 132 1.07 -6.94 1.66
C LEU A 132 2.23 -6.52 0.76
N ALA A 133 2.24 -5.28 0.27
CA ALA A 133 3.34 -4.73 -0.50
C ALA A 133 4.63 -4.59 0.34
N THR A 134 4.50 -4.24 1.62
CA THR A 134 5.63 -4.19 2.55
C THR A 134 6.22 -5.58 2.78
N VAL A 135 5.39 -6.63 2.89
CA VAL A 135 5.84 -8.03 2.92
C VAL A 135 6.64 -8.37 1.65
N ALA A 136 6.11 -8.02 0.48
CA ALA A 136 6.75 -8.28 -0.81
C ALA A 136 8.09 -7.54 -0.96
N LEU A 137 8.16 -6.26 -0.55
CA LEU A 137 9.40 -5.48 -0.54
C LEU A 137 10.44 -6.10 0.41
N ALA A 138 10.03 -6.49 1.61
CA ALA A 138 10.92 -7.11 2.61
C ALA A 138 11.48 -8.45 2.11
N ALA A 139 10.64 -9.28 1.52
CA ALA A 139 11.05 -10.54 0.91
C ALA A 139 12.02 -10.30 -0.27
N LYS A 140 11.74 -9.30 -1.14
CA LYS A 140 12.56 -8.99 -2.32
C LYS A 140 13.94 -8.44 -1.95
N TYR A 141 14.01 -7.49 -1.04
CA TYR A 141 15.25 -6.75 -0.74
C TYR A 141 16.00 -7.26 0.48
N GLN A 142 15.38 -8.08 1.32
CA GLN A 142 15.97 -8.66 2.55
C GLN A 142 16.65 -7.62 3.45
N SER A 143 16.07 -6.46 3.57
CA SER A 143 16.62 -5.32 4.31
C SER A 143 15.57 -4.75 5.25
N ILE A 144 15.53 -5.25 6.48
CA ILE A 144 14.46 -4.98 7.45
C ILE A 144 14.37 -3.48 7.77
N LEU A 145 15.44 -2.90 8.30
CA LEU A 145 15.41 -1.54 8.84
C LEU A 145 15.08 -0.46 7.80
N PRO A 146 15.73 -0.40 6.61
CA PRO A 146 15.40 0.59 5.60
C PRO A 146 13.97 0.48 5.07
N ILE A 147 13.44 -0.74 4.94
CA ILE A 147 12.06 -0.94 4.47
C ILE A 147 11.08 -0.52 5.55
N TRP A 148 11.25 -1.00 6.78
CA TRP A 148 10.40 -0.63 7.90
C TRP A 148 10.32 0.88 8.11
N MET A 149 11.47 1.56 8.14
CA MET A 149 11.52 3.02 8.30
C MET A 149 10.95 3.74 7.07
N GLY A 150 11.27 3.27 5.86
CA GLY A 150 10.79 3.87 4.61
C GLY A 150 9.28 3.76 4.47
N THR A 151 8.71 2.58 4.67
CA THR A 151 7.26 2.36 4.59
C THR A 151 6.51 3.12 5.67
N THR A 152 7.03 3.12 6.91
CA THR A 152 6.43 3.90 8.02
C THR A 152 6.47 5.39 7.74
N ALA A 153 7.60 5.93 7.29
CA ALA A 153 7.72 7.35 6.94
C ALA A 153 6.79 7.72 5.77
N GLY A 154 6.66 6.84 4.77
CA GLY A 154 5.76 7.02 3.63
C GLY A 154 4.30 7.14 4.06
N MET A 155 3.82 6.24 4.92
CA MET A 155 2.49 6.27 5.51
C MET A 155 2.24 7.59 6.25
N MET A 156 3.18 7.96 7.14
CA MET A 156 3.06 9.19 7.91
C MET A 156 2.96 10.45 7.05
N VAL A 157 3.71 10.49 5.94
CA VAL A 157 3.67 11.63 4.99
C VAL A 157 2.33 11.66 4.25
N ALA A 158 1.83 10.51 3.79
CA ALA A 158 0.56 10.43 3.09
C ALA A 158 -0.61 10.87 3.98
N ASP A 159 -0.68 10.36 5.21
CA ASP A 159 -1.74 10.72 6.16
C ASP A 159 -1.65 12.16 6.65
N ALA A 160 -0.44 12.66 6.94
CA ALA A 160 -0.24 14.06 7.29
C ALA A 160 -0.66 15.00 6.15
N PHE A 161 -0.32 14.64 4.91
CA PHE A 161 -0.75 15.38 3.72
C PHE A 161 -2.28 15.38 3.60
N GLY A 162 -2.93 14.23 3.79
CA GLY A 162 -4.39 14.12 3.80
C GLY A 162 -5.04 15.02 4.84
N ILE A 163 -4.54 15.01 6.08
CA ILE A 163 -5.04 15.86 7.16
C ILE A 163 -4.86 17.34 6.79
N ILE A 164 -3.70 17.76 6.28
CA ILE A 164 -3.44 19.15 5.90
C ILE A 164 -4.37 19.57 4.77
N VAL A 165 -4.47 18.80 3.72
CA VAL A 165 -5.30 19.16 2.55
C VAL A 165 -6.79 19.11 2.89
N GLY A 166 -7.25 18.06 3.56
CA GLY A 166 -8.67 17.86 3.85
C GLY A 166 -9.17 18.74 4.98
N VAL A 167 -8.45 18.81 6.10
CA VAL A 167 -8.92 19.48 7.32
C VAL A 167 -8.47 20.95 7.38
N VAL A 168 -7.19 21.22 7.06
CA VAL A 168 -6.64 22.58 7.21
C VAL A 168 -6.99 23.47 6.03
N LEU A 169 -6.85 22.94 4.80
CA LEU A 169 -7.11 23.71 3.59
C LEU A 169 -8.56 23.61 3.09
N GLY A 170 -9.38 22.72 3.65
CA GLY A 170 -10.75 22.47 3.24
C GLY A 170 -10.89 22.04 1.77
N LYS A 171 -9.84 21.46 1.19
CA LYS A 171 -9.78 21.01 -0.19
C LYS A 171 -9.92 19.51 -0.27
N ARG A 172 -10.56 19.02 -1.33
CA ARG A 172 -10.56 17.58 -1.63
C ARG A 172 -9.35 17.26 -2.51
N ILE A 173 -8.66 16.17 -2.15
CA ILE A 173 -7.61 15.62 -3.02
C ILE A 173 -8.31 15.05 -4.25
N PRO A 174 -7.78 15.24 -5.47
CA PRO A 174 -8.35 14.67 -6.68
C PRO A 174 -8.05 13.15 -6.72
N GLU A 175 -8.78 12.39 -5.93
CA GLU A 175 -8.57 10.96 -5.68
C GLU A 175 -8.42 10.15 -6.96
N ARG A 176 -9.25 10.43 -7.99
CA ARG A 176 -9.21 9.70 -9.26
C ARG A 176 -7.85 9.82 -9.94
N PHE A 177 -7.28 11.04 -9.98
CA PHE A 177 -5.95 11.27 -10.57
C PHE A 177 -4.85 10.53 -9.78
N VAL A 178 -4.91 10.62 -8.45
CA VAL A 178 -3.91 9.99 -7.58
C VAL A 178 -3.97 8.48 -7.69
N LYS A 179 -5.17 7.88 -7.66
CA LYS A 179 -5.39 6.43 -7.83
C LYS A 179 -4.83 5.93 -9.18
N TRP A 180 -5.09 6.65 -10.27
CA TRP A 180 -4.56 6.29 -11.58
C TRP A 180 -3.03 6.39 -11.64
N PHE A 181 -2.46 7.45 -11.08
CA PHE A 181 -1.02 7.64 -11.04
C PHE A 181 -0.31 6.54 -10.24
N ALA A 182 -0.84 6.23 -9.05
CA ALA A 182 -0.34 5.13 -8.23
C ALA A 182 -0.46 3.78 -8.96
N ALA A 183 -1.62 3.47 -9.55
CA ALA A 183 -1.84 2.23 -10.27
C ALA A 183 -0.85 2.02 -11.43
N VAL A 184 -0.59 3.06 -12.23
CA VAL A 184 0.40 3.01 -13.31
C VAL A 184 1.79 2.67 -12.76
N ILE A 185 2.21 3.32 -11.67
CA ILE A 185 3.51 3.07 -11.04
C ILE A 185 3.60 1.63 -10.52
N PHE A 186 2.59 1.13 -9.80
CA PHE A 186 2.55 -0.25 -9.33
C PHE A 186 2.67 -1.26 -10.48
N ILE A 187 1.90 -1.07 -11.55
CA ILE A 187 1.91 -1.94 -12.73
C ILE A 187 3.28 -1.91 -13.40
N LEU A 188 3.90 -0.73 -13.55
CA LEU A 188 5.25 -0.60 -14.10
C LEU A 188 6.28 -1.36 -13.25
N PHE A 189 6.29 -1.19 -11.94
CA PHE A 189 7.19 -1.94 -11.04
C PHE A 189 6.96 -3.44 -11.13
N GLY A 190 5.71 -3.87 -11.27
CA GLY A 190 5.37 -5.27 -11.47
C GLY A 190 5.96 -5.83 -12.77
N PHE A 191 5.80 -5.13 -13.90
CA PHE A 191 6.37 -5.55 -15.19
C PHE A 191 7.90 -5.53 -15.20
N ILE A 192 8.54 -4.50 -14.65
CA ILE A 192 10.00 -4.43 -14.50
C ILE A 192 10.49 -5.63 -13.66
N GLY A 193 9.84 -5.88 -12.52
CA GLY A 193 10.21 -7.00 -11.67
C GLY A 193 10.03 -8.36 -12.33
N LEU A 194 8.98 -8.56 -13.12
CA LEU A 194 8.79 -9.78 -13.92
C LEU A 194 9.88 -9.92 -15.00
N TYR A 195 10.22 -8.84 -15.69
CA TYR A 195 11.27 -8.83 -16.68
C TYR A 195 12.62 -9.26 -16.08
N ASP A 196 12.96 -8.78 -14.89
CA ASP A 196 14.20 -9.10 -14.19
C ASP A 196 14.22 -10.52 -13.60
N SER A 197 13.04 -11.10 -13.32
CA SER A 197 12.93 -12.35 -12.55
C SER A 197 12.58 -13.58 -13.41
N LEU A 198 11.97 -13.37 -14.58
CA LEU A 198 11.55 -14.45 -15.44
C LEU A 198 12.68 -14.97 -16.34
N PRO A 199 12.79 -16.31 -16.55
CA PRO A 199 13.68 -16.87 -17.55
C PRO A 199 13.37 -16.32 -18.96
N ALA A 200 14.41 -16.07 -19.75
CA ALA A 200 14.28 -15.46 -21.08
C ALA A 200 13.29 -16.17 -22.04
N ARG A 201 13.08 -17.48 -21.85
CA ARG A 201 12.10 -18.27 -22.62
C ARG A 201 10.65 -17.78 -22.47
N PHE A 202 10.33 -17.06 -21.38
CA PHE A 202 9.01 -16.48 -21.13
C PHE A 202 8.90 -15.02 -21.58
N LEU A 203 10.03 -14.37 -21.85
CA LEU A 203 10.12 -12.96 -22.26
C LEU A 203 10.03 -12.81 -23.80
N THR A 204 9.19 -13.61 -24.42
CA THR A 204 8.94 -13.49 -25.86
C THR A 204 8.00 -12.33 -26.17
N LEU A 205 8.16 -11.69 -27.33
CA LEU A 205 7.30 -10.59 -27.74
C LEU A 205 5.80 -10.90 -27.64
N PRO A 206 5.31 -12.09 -28.10
CA PRO A 206 3.90 -12.45 -27.95
C PRO A 206 3.46 -12.59 -26.50
N ALA A 207 4.31 -13.14 -25.61
CA ALA A 207 3.98 -13.31 -24.20
C ALA A 207 3.88 -11.94 -23.49
N MET A 208 4.83 -11.03 -23.76
CA MET A 208 4.81 -9.68 -23.22
C MET A 208 3.59 -8.87 -23.73
N ALA A 209 3.30 -8.95 -25.02
CA ALA A 209 2.12 -8.30 -25.61
C ALA A 209 0.83 -8.88 -25.00
N GLY A 210 0.74 -10.21 -24.85
CA GLY A 210 -0.39 -10.88 -24.22
C GLY A 210 -0.60 -10.44 -22.77
N ALA A 211 0.46 -10.33 -21.99
CA ALA A 211 0.39 -9.85 -20.61
C ALA A 211 -0.09 -8.39 -20.51
N LEU A 212 0.43 -7.51 -21.37
CA LEU A 212 -0.01 -6.11 -21.43
C LEU A 212 -1.48 -6.00 -21.82
N LEU A 213 -1.93 -6.78 -22.84
CA LEU A 213 -3.34 -6.80 -23.24
C LEU A 213 -4.24 -7.34 -22.14
N ALA A 214 -3.80 -8.37 -21.39
CA ALA A 214 -4.55 -8.90 -20.26
C ALA A 214 -4.72 -7.85 -19.14
N VAL A 215 -3.65 -7.15 -18.78
CA VAL A 215 -3.72 -6.07 -17.78
C VAL A 215 -4.60 -4.92 -18.28
N ALA A 216 -4.48 -4.52 -19.55
CA ALA A 216 -5.34 -3.48 -20.13
C ALA A 216 -6.82 -3.89 -20.13
N ALA A 217 -7.14 -5.14 -20.43
CA ALA A 217 -8.50 -5.66 -20.36
C ALA A 217 -9.04 -5.67 -18.92
N LEU A 218 -8.20 -6.05 -17.93
CA LEU A 218 -8.57 -6.01 -16.52
C LEU A 218 -8.82 -4.56 -16.05
N ILE A 219 -7.98 -3.60 -16.43
CA ILE A 219 -8.19 -2.18 -16.13
C ILE A 219 -9.53 -1.72 -16.72
N TRP A 220 -9.79 -2.04 -18.00
CA TRP A 220 -11.05 -1.67 -18.65
C TRP A 220 -12.27 -2.25 -17.93
N LEU A 221 -12.20 -3.54 -17.50
CA LEU A 221 -13.27 -4.19 -16.76
C LEU A 221 -13.52 -3.53 -15.41
N ILE A 222 -12.44 -3.25 -14.65
CA ILE A 222 -12.54 -2.61 -13.33
C ILE A 222 -13.17 -1.22 -13.43
N VAL A 223 -12.70 -0.39 -14.35
CA VAL A 223 -13.21 0.96 -14.55
C VAL A 223 -14.68 0.92 -14.99
N ARG A 224 -15.03 0.09 -15.96
CA ARG A 224 -16.40 -0.05 -16.43
C ARG A 224 -17.36 -0.57 -15.36
N TRP A 225 -16.87 -1.40 -14.46
CA TRP A 225 -17.69 -1.91 -13.35
C TRP A 225 -17.87 -0.87 -12.26
N GLY A 226 -16.85 -0.05 -11.98
CA GLY A 226 -16.93 1.10 -11.09
C GLY A 226 -17.97 2.11 -11.56
N ASP A 227 -17.89 2.53 -12.84
CA ASP A 227 -18.84 3.48 -13.44
C ASP A 227 -20.32 2.99 -13.37
N ARG A 228 -20.52 1.67 -13.45
CA ARG A 228 -21.87 1.07 -13.33
C ARG A 228 -22.41 1.10 -11.90
N ARG A 229 -21.54 0.99 -10.89
CA ARG A 229 -21.96 1.05 -9.49
C ARG A 229 -22.33 2.47 -9.09
N GLU A 230 -21.60 3.45 -9.55
CA GLU A 230 -21.89 4.87 -9.32
C GLU A 230 -23.19 5.31 -10.03
N ALA A 231 -23.55 4.68 -11.16
CA ALA A 231 -24.78 4.96 -11.91
C ALA A 231 -26.02 4.22 -11.40
N ALA A 232 -25.87 3.25 -10.49
CA ALA A 232 -27.01 2.54 -9.89
C ALA A 232 -27.73 3.48 -8.90
N PRO A 233 -29.09 3.62 -8.97
CA PRO A 233 -29.82 4.40 -8.01
C PRO A 233 -29.61 3.83 -6.59
N PRO A 234 -29.66 4.69 -5.54
CA PRO A 234 -29.60 4.21 -4.17
C PRO A 234 -30.68 3.13 -3.99
N GLN A 235 -30.30 1.96 -3.49
CA GLN A 235 -31.30 0.99 -3.04
C GLN A 235 -32.00 1.63 -1.85
N ASP A 236 -33.22 2.10 -2.12
CA ASP A 236 -34.09 2.68 -1.11
C ASP A 236 -34.17 1.71 0.07
N ALA A 237 -33.86 2.23 1.26
CA ALA A 237 -34.02 1.53 2.51
C ALA A 237 -35.52 1.44 2.81
N ASP A 238 -36.21 0.59 2.07
CA ASP A 238 -37.59 0.17 2.38
C ASP A 238 -37.53 -1.16 3.11
N GLY A 239 -37.76 -1.09 4.46
CA GLY A 239 -37.89 -2.22 5.32
C GLY A 239 -37.78 -1.82 6.78
#